data_4cc8caf2f3cdf533bf69c01f878539a4
#
_entry.id   4cc8caf2f3cdf533bf69c01f878539a4
#
_cell.length_a   1.000
_cell.length_b   1.000
_cell.length_c   1.000
_cell.angle_alpha   90.00
_cell.angle_beta   90.00
_cell.angle_gamma   90.00
#
_symmetry.space_group_name_H-M   'P 1'
#
loop_
_entity.id
_entity.type
_entity.pdbx_description
1 polymer ?
#
loop_
_entity_poly.entity_id
_entity_poly.type
_entity_poly.pdbx_seq_one_letter_code
_entity_poly.pdbx_strand_id
1 'polypeptide(L)'
;MSSVAMPLSRHMRRGMVPPAVGAIQRRFLNLHEYQAQKIFTDFGVGVPKNTPVFSVAEAVEKAKDFPGDEVVVKSQVLAGGRGLGYFKENNFQGGVHIVPKGKVAEVADAMLGKTLITKQTGAEGKPNNTLLLAEKVSITTEKYFAILMDRGSGGPLLIGSKTGGTSIEDIAAADPTAIIKVPVDIMEGITTEAATLMATQMGYTGAETAQAATLITNLYKVFIERDCTMLEINPLATLADGRVLVCDSKVGFDDNAEFRQKDIFAQRDTAQENPIEVEAKQFDLNYIKLDGSVACMVNGAGLAMSTMDLLSSLGGSPANFLDVGGASTVETMTAAFKIIMGDPNVKSIFVNIFGGIARCDHIATAVVAGVKAVGGNDAIKPLVIRLEGTNVEAGMQIIKDSGVNAFLTNDFTTGAKKAVELASA
;
A
#
# COMPACT_ATOMS: atom_id res chain seq x y z
N MET A 1 -45.84 -34.00 40.49
CA MET A 1 -44.43 -34.30 40.17
C MET A 1 -43.86 -33.09 39.44
N SER A 2 -43.18 -32.23 40.16
CA SER A 2 -42.66 -30.98 39.69
C SER A 2 -41.25 -31.14 39.16
N SER A 3 -41.00 -30.74 37.92
CA SER A 3 -39.69 -30.67 37.30
C SER A 3 -39.19 -29.24 37.44
N VAL A 4 -38.14 -29.05 38.24
CA VAL A 4 -37.43 -27.80 38.44
C VAL A 4 -36.43 -27.65 37.30
N ALA A 5 -36.61 -26.61 36.45
CA ALA A 5 -35.63 -26.20 35.45
C ALA A 5 -34.71 -25.15 36.07
N MET A 6 -33.42 -25.45 36.17
CA MET A 6 -32.36 -24.48 36.52
C MET A 6 -32.03 -23.60 35.31
N PRO A 7 -31.82 -22.29 35.49
CA PRO A 7 -31.32 -21.42 34.42
C PRO A 7 -29.80 -21.53 34.35
N LEU A 8 -29.29 -21.93 33.20
CA LEU A 8 -27.88 -21.82 32.83
C LEU A 8 -27.51 -20.33 32.55
N SER A 9 -26.77 -19.74 33.46
CA SER A 9 -26.18 -18.44 33.29
C SER A 9 -25.08 -18.54 32.23
N ARG A 10 -25.35 -18.02 31.01
CA ARG A 10 -24.35 -17.78 29.98
C ARG A 10 -23.51 -16.54 30.38
N HIS A 11 -22.40 -16.78 31.06
CA HIS A 11 -21.30 -15.81 31.07
C HIS A 11 -20.62 -15.90 29.69
N MET A 12 -21.05 -15.08 28.74
CA MET A 12 -20.27 -14.77 27.55
C MET A 12 -19.01 -14.04 28.02
N ARG A 13 -17.91 -14.77 28.16
CA ARG A 13 -16.58 -14.17 28.12
C ARG A 13 -16.49 -13.46 26.76
N ARG A 14 -16.48 -12.14 26.76
CA ARG A 14 -15.98 -11.35 25.64
C ARG A 14 -14.55 -11.80 25.41
N GLY A 15 -14.35 -12.71 24.45
CA GLY A 15 -13.04 -12.99 23.90
C GLY A 15 -12.52 -11.67 23.34
N MET A 16 -11.43 -11.19 23.92
CA MET A 16 -10.61 -10.16 23.24
C MET A 16 -10.23 -10.78 21.90
N VAL A 17 -10.82 -10.27 20.83
CA VAL A 17 -10.29 -10.48 19.49
C VAL A 17 -8.89 -9.87 19.54
N PRO A 18 -7.81 -10.65 19.32
CA PRO A 18 -6.49 -10.04 19.21
C PRO A 18 -6.57 -8.95 18.13
N PRO A 19 -5.85 -7.82 18.29
CA PRO A 19 -5.81 -6.82 17.23
C PRO A 19 -5.41 -7.58 15.96
N ALA A 20 -6.23 -7.47 14.93
CA ALA A 20 -5.95 -8.05 13.63
C ALA A 20 -4.50 -7.67 13.31
N VAL A 21 -3.66 -8.68 13.10
CA VAL A 21 -2.33 -8.46 12.49
C VAL A 21 -2.64 -7.65 11.25
N GLY A 22 -2.23 -6.38 11.25
CA GLY A 22 -2.64 -5.43 10.23
C GLY A 22 -2.41 -6.07 8.89
N ALA A 23 -3.46 -6.15 8.08
CA ALA A 23 -3.40 -6.80 6.79
C ALA A 23 -2.10 -6.36 6.13
N ILE A 24 -1.23 -7.31 5.79
CA ILE A 24 0.01 -7.03 5.08
C ILE A 24 -0.46 -6.26 3.85
N GLN A 25 -0.31 -4.94 3.89
CA GLN A 25 -0.64 -4.10 2.76
C GLN A 25 0.35 -4.50 1.68
N ARG A 26 -0.08 -5.37 0.76
CA ARG A 26 0.64 -5.57 -0.47
C ARG A 26 0.80 -4.18 -1.06
N ARG A 27 2.02 -3.70 -1.12
CA ARG A 27 2.31 -2.41 -1.73
C ARG A 27 2.26 -2.61 -3.22
N PHE A 28 1.17 -2.14 -3.80
CA PHE A 28 1.01 -1.98 -5.23
C PHE A 28 1.69 -0.69 -5.65
N LEU A 29 2.21 -0.65 -6.87
CA LEU A 29 2.63 0.62 -7.46
C LEU A 29 1.44 1.58 -7.41
N ASN A 30 1.65 2.74 -6.79
CA ASN A 30 0.70 3.84 -6.83
C ASN A 30 1.29 4.97 -7.69
N LEU A 31 0.46 5.63 -8.47
CA LEU A 31 0.84 6.80 -9.23
C LEU A 31 0.30 8.07 -8.57
N HIS A 32 0.99 9.19 -8.82
CA HIS A 32 0.48 10.50 -8.48
C HIS A 32 -0.80 10.81 -9.26
N GLU A 33 -1.63 11.69 -8.72
CA GLU A 33 -2.91 12.10 -9.33
C GLU A 33 -2.74 12.54 -10.79
N TYR A 34 -1.73 13.37 -11.10
CA TYR A 34 -1.51 13.86 -12.47
C TYR A 34 -1.15 12.73 -13.45
N GLN A 35 -0.41 11.71 -12.99
CA GLN A 35 -0.05 10.54 -13.81
C GLN A 35 -1.29 9.69 -14.08
N ALA A 36 -2.10 9.45 -13.06
CA ALA A 36 -3.36 8.72 -13.20
C ALA A 36 -4.34 9.46 -14.13
N GLN A 37 -4.48 10.79 -13.98
CA GLN A 37 -5.37 11.60 -14.81
C GLN A 37 -4.93 11.62 -16.29
N LYS A 38 -3.63 11.52 -16.57
CA LYS A 38 -3.13 11.35 -17.94
C LYS A 38 -3.63 10.03 -18.54
N ILE A 39 -3.51 8.92 -17.81
CA ILE A 39 -4.02 7.62 -18.23
C ILE A 39 -5.54 7.70 -18.48
N PHE A 40 -6.28 8.34 -17.58
CA PHE A 40 -7.72 8.53 -17.72
C PHE A 40 -8.09 9.26 -19.00
N THR A 41 -7.39 10.34 -19.32
CA THR A 41 -7.61 11.10 -20.55
C THR A 41 -7.39 10.25 -21.79
N ASP A 42 -6.36 9.40 -21.81
CA ASP A 42 -6.07 8.48 -22.92
C ASP A 42 -7.20 7.45 -23.13
N PHE A 43 -7.99 7.15 -22.09
CA PHE A 43 -9.17 6.28 -22.14
C PHE A 43 -10.50 7.03 -22.26
N GLY A 44 -10.48 8.34 -22.53
CA GLY A 44 -11.68 9.15 -22.68
C GLY A 44 -12.45 9.42 -21.38
N VAL A 45 -11.77 9.33 -20.24
CA VAL A 45 -12.32 9.73 -18.93
C VAL A 45 -12.11 11.23 -18.75
N GLY A 46 -13.20 11.96 -18.50
CA GLY A 46 -13.16 13.41 -18.29
C GLY A 46 -12.51 13.79 -16.97
N VAL A 47 -11.50 14.65 -17.02
CA VAL A 47 -10.82 15.25 -15.86
C VAL A 47 -10.77 16.78 -16.02
N PRO A 48 -10.68 17.58 -14.97
CA PRO A 48 -10.41 19.01 -15.08
C PRO A 48 -9.09 19.25 -15.83
N LYS A 49 -8.97 20.34 -16.58
CA LYS A 49 -7.68 20.73 -17.16
C LYS A 49 -6.65 20.81 -16.04
N ASN A 50 -5.50 20.17 -16.24
CA ASN A 50 -4.45 20.13 -15.23
C ASN A 50 -3.06 20.10 -15.85
N THR A 51 -2.04 20.46 -15.05
CA THR A 51 -0.63 20.43 -15.45
C THR A 51 0.23 20.23 -14.21
N PRO A 52 1.12 19.23 -14.16
CA PRO A 52 2.12 19.11 -13.10
C PRO A 52 3.17 20.21 -13.24
N VAL A 53 3.71 20.68 -12.12
CA VAL A 53 4.78 21.66 -12.04
C VAL A 53 5.80 21.28 -10.99
N PHE A 54 7.08 21.53 -11.28
CA PHE A 54 8.21 21.07 -10.46
C PHE A 54 9.03 22.23 -9.88
N SER A 55 8.65 23.46 -10.19
CA SER A 55 9.26 24.66 -9.63
C SER A 55 8.25 25.81 -9.49
N VAL A 56 8.56 26.76 -8.61
CA VAL A 56 7.73 27.96 -8.41
C VAL A 56 7.61 28.77 -9.71
N ALA A 57 8.71 28.90 -10.46
CA ALA A 57 8.71 29.64 -11.71
C ALA A 57 7.78 28.98 -12.76
N GLU A 58 7.85 27.67 -12.89
CA GLU A 58 6.97 26.88 -13.75
C GLU A 58 5.50 27.02 -13.32
N ALA A 59 5.23 26.97 -12.00
CA ALA A 59 3.87 27.12 -11.47
C ALA A 59 3.26 28.48 -11.87
N VAL A 60 4.03 29.56 -11.75
CA VAL A 60 3.58 30.90 -12.14
C VAL A 60 3.33 30.99 -13.65
N GLU A 61 4.21 30.43 -14.47
CA GLU A 61 4.06 30.43 -15.92
C GLU A 61 2.83 29.65 -16.38
N LYS A 62 2.71 28.41 -15.90
CA LYS A 62 1.61 27.51 -16.27
C LYS A 62 0.24 27.95 -15.73
N ALA A 63 0.21 28.67 -14.61
CA ALA A 63 -1.05 29.20 -14.08
C ALA A 63 -1.77 30.14 -15.06
N LYS A 64 -1.03 30.81 -15.96
CA LYS A 64 -1.59 31.70 -16.99
C LYS A 64 -2.47 30.97 -18.01
N ASP A 65 -2.20 29.69 -18.25
CA ASP A 65 -2.89 28.85 -19.23
C ASP A 65 -4.29 28.38 -18.81
N PHE A 66 -4.63 28.55 -17.52
CA PHE A 66 -5.94 28.12 -17.00
C PHE A 66 -7.02 29.19 -17.24
N PRO A 67 -8.30 28.77 -17.36
CA PRO A 67 -9.41 29.73 -17.47
C PRO A 67 -9.64 30.47 -16.14
N GLY A 68 -10.30 31.65 -16.22
CA GLY A 68 -10.66 32.44 -15.04
C GLY A 68 -9.46 33.04 -14.30
N ASP A 69 -9.72 33.59 -13.12
CA ASP A 69 -8.72 34.33 -12.31
C ASP A 69 -8.11 33.46 -11.19
N GLU A 70 -8.67 32.28 -10.93
CA GLU A 70 -8.24 31.36 -9.88
C GLU A 70 -7.78 30.03 -10.46
N VAL A 71 -6.91 29.36 -9.72
CA VAL A 71 -6.40 28.02 -10.02
C VAL A 71 -6.35 27.19 -8.75
N VAL A 72 -6.50 25.87 -8.89
CA VAL A 72 -6.31 24.94 -7.79
C VAL A 72 -4.86 24.46 -7.77
N VAL A 73 -4.18 24.58 -6.63
CA VAL A 73 -2.82 24.09 -6.39
C VAL A 73 -2.90 22.89 -5.46
N LYS A 74 -2.47 21.71 -5.93
CA LYS A 74 -2.56 20.44 -5.18
C LYS A 74 -1.19 19.82 -4.98
N SER A 75 -0.84 19.45 -3.75
CA SER A 75 0.32 18.61 -3.47
C SER A 75 0.21 17.26 -4.18
N GLN A 76 1.32 16.76 -4.68
CA GLN A 76 1.42 15.44 -5.27
C GLN A 76 2.22 14.52 -4.34
N VAL A 77 1.52 13.88 -3.41
CA VAL A 77 2.06 12.87 -2.49
C VAL A 77 1.17 11.63 -2.54
N LEU A 78 1.79 10.44 -2.38
CA LEU A 78 1.06 9.17 -2.39
C LEU A 78 0.41 8.90 -1.01
N ALA A 79 -0.46 9.82 -0.59
CA ALA A 79 -1.22 9.71 0.65
C ALA A 79 -2.54 10.47 0.52
N GLY A 80 -3.57 9.97 1.21
CA GLY A 80 -4.84 10.68 1.34
C GLY A 80 -4.84 11.75 2.43
N GLY A 81 -5.92 12.55 2.44
CA GLY A 81 -6.11 13.59 3.44
C GLY A 81 -5.22 14.83 3.24
N ARG A 82 -4.69 15.06 2.05
CA ARG A 82 -3.81 16.19 1.70
C ARG A 82 -4.37 17.54 2.13
N GLY A 83 -5.66 17.77 1.91
CA GLY A 83 -6.32 19.04 2.23
C GLY A 83 -6.32 19.39 3.73
N LEU A 84 -6.24 18.38 4.61
CA LEU A 84 -6.22 18.53 6.07
C LEU A 84 -4.81 18.39 6.67
N GLY A 85 -3.79 18.19 5.84
CA GLY A 85 -2.40 18.09 6.26
C GLY A 85 -1.75 19.44 6.54
N TYR A 86 -0.48 19.41 6.93
CA TYR A 86 0.36 20.59 7.08
C TYR A 86 1.81 20.29 6.66
N PHE A 87 2.55 21.33 6.29
CA PHE A 87 3.95 21.22 5.91
C PHE A 87 4.85 21.38 7.13
N LYS A 88 5.73 20.40 7.37
CA LYS A 88 6.56 20.29 8.57
C LYS A 88 7.50 21.48 8.77
N GLU A 89 8.09 21.98 7.71
CA GLU A 89 9.16 23.01 7.76
C GLU A 89 8.65 24.40 8.04
N ASN A 90 7.41 24.72 7.65
CA ASN A 90 6.86 26.08 7.78
C ASN A 90 5.47 26.14 8.39
N ASN A 91 4.92 24.99 8.81
CA ASN A 91 3.59 24.87 9.37
C ASN A 91 2.45 25.39 8.47
N PHE A 92 2.68 25.47 7.15
CA PHE A 92 1.69 25.87 6.18
C PHE A 92 0.59 24.81 6.12
N GLN A 93 -0.68 25.25 6.30
CA GLN A 93 -1.83 24.36 6.45
C GLN A 93 -2.45 24.02 5.10
N GLY A 94 -2.77 22.74 4.91
CA GLY A 94 -3.42 22.24 3.70
C GLY A 94 -2.47 21.96 2.54
N GLY A 95 -2.70 20.86 1.84
CA GLY A 95 -2.01 20.51 0.60
C GLY A 95 -2.86 20.73 -0.66
N VAL A 96 -4.03 21.40 -0.52
CA VAL A 96 -4.92 21.74 -1.64
C VAL A 96 -5.44 23.17 -1.41
N HIS A 97 -5.17 24.06 -2.36
CA HIS A 97 -5.54 25.48 -2.26
C HIS A 97 -6.17 25.98 -3.55
N ILE A 98 -7.26 26.73 -3.42
CA ILE A 98 -7.84 27.54 -4.51
C ILE A 98 -7.33 28.95 -4.32
N VAL A 99 -6.58 29.47 -5.29
CA VAL A 99 -5.90 30.76 -5.16
C VAL A 99 -6.03 31.59 -6.42
N PRO A 100 -6.08 32.93 -6.29
CA PRO A 100 -5.90 33.81 -7.43
C PRO A 100 -4.55 33.55 -8.10
N LYS A 101 -4.47 33.62 -9.43
CA LYS A 101 -3.24 33.37 -10.20
C LYS A 101 -2.03 34.17 -9.69
N GLY A 102 -2.27 35.40 -9.22
CA GLY A 102 -1.21 36.27 -8.65
C GLY A 102 -0.62 35.76 -7.33
N LYS A 103 -1.27 34.79 -6.67
CA LYS A 103 -0.83 34.18 -5.40
C LYS A 103 -0.17 32.79 -5.57
N VAL A 104 -0.09 32.28 -6.80
CA VAL A 104 0.46 30.95 -7.08
C VAL A 104 1.92 30.84 -6.64
N ALA A 105 2.73 31.88 -6.83
CA ALA A 105 4.13 31.89 -6.40
C ALA A 105 4.27 31.67 -4.89
N GLU A 106 3.50 32.41 -4.09
CA GLU A 106 3.52 32.33 -2.62
C GLU A 106 3.13 30.92 -2.12
N VAL A 107 2.04 30.37 -2.67
CA VAL A 107 1.54 29.05 -2.27
C VAL A 107 2.47 27.94 -2.77
N ALA A 108 2.97 28.01 -4.00
CA ALA A 108 3.92 27.03 -4.51
C ALA A 108 5.23 27.01 -3.73
N ASP A 109 5.77 28.16 -3.32
CA ASP A 109 6.98 28.25 -2.48
C ASP A 109 6.74 27.66 -1.07
N ALA A 110 5.54 27.87 -0.52
CA ALA A 110 5.18 27.30 0.77
C ALA A 110 5.04 25.77 0.75
N MET A 111 4.84 25.16 -0.43
CA MET A 111 4.53 23.73 -0.56
C MET A 111 5.66 22.92 -1.21
N LEU A 112 6.33 23.43 -2.28
CA LEU A 112 7.37 22.69 -3.00
C LEU A 112 8.62 22.46 -2.15
N GLY A 113 9.17 21.25 -2.25
CA GLY A 113 10.35 20.84 -1.52
C GLY A 113 10.17 20.71 -0.01
N LYS A 114 8.92 20.75 0.48
CA LYS A 114 8.56 20.58 1.89
C LYS A 114 7.98 19.19 2.14
N THR A 115 7.91 18.81 3.41
CA THR A 115 7.35 17.52 3.86
C THR A 115 5.90 17.72 4.29
N LEU A 116 4.97 17.09 3.56
CA LEU A 116 3.54 17.12 3.91
C LEU A 116 3.24 16.01 4.93
N ILE A 117 2.69 16.41 6.07
CA ILE A 117 2.19 15.52 7.11
C ILE A 117 0.67 15.44 7.00
N THR A 118 0.16 14.20 6.93
CA THR A 118 -1.28 13.89 6.94
C THR A 118 -1.56 12.77 7.95
N LYS A 119 -2.82 12.49 8.23
CA LYS A 119 -3.20 11.35 9.07
C LYS A 119 -2.65 10.01 8.53
N GLN A 120 -2.50 9.87 7.20
CA GLN A 120 -2.03 8.64 6.56
C GLN A 120 -0.50 8.55 6.46
N THR A 121 0.23 9.68 6.42
CA THR A 121 1.69 9.67 6.33
C THR A 121 2.38 9.46 7.68
N GLY A 122 1.65 9.63 8.78
CA GLY A 122 2.25 9.67 10.11
C GLY A 122 3.14 10.91 10.33
N ALA A 123 3.92 10.92 11.43
CA ALA A 123 4.78 12.04 11.82
C ALA A 123 5.99 12.26 10.89
N GLU A 124 6.40 11.24 10.16
CA GLU A 124 7.50 11.31 9.16
C GLU A 124 7.12 12.21 7.98
N GLY A 125 5.87 12.13 7.54
CA GLY A 125 5.38 12.85 6.37
C GLY A 125 5.83 12.25 5.04
N LYS A 126 5.55 12.97 3.95
CA LYS A 126 5.99 12.62 2.59
C LYS A 126 6.57 13.85 1.89
N PRO A 127 7.68 13.73 1.15
CA PRO A 127 8.25 14.84 0.40
C PRO A 127 7.28 15.29 -0.70
N ASN A 128 7.07 16.60 -0.81
CA ASN A 128 6.20 17.21 -1.81
C ASN A 128 7.06 17.89 -2.90
N ASN A 129 7.55 17.11 -3.84
CA ASN A 129 8.45 17.56 -4.90
C ASN A 129 7.71 18.03 -6.16
N THR A 130 6.39 17.83 -6.22
CA THR A 130 5.56 18.15 -7.38
C THR A 130 4.25 18.76 -6.91
N LEU A 131 3.77 19.76 -7.61
CA LEU A 131 2.41 20.27 -7.48
C LEU A 131 1.63 19.99 -8.76
N LEU A 132 0.32 19.84 -8.62
CA LEU A 132 -0.62 19.82 -9.72
C LEU A 132 -1.40 21.13 -9.72
N LEU A 133 -1.25 21.90 -10.79
CA LEU A 133 -2.19 22.98 -11.08
C LEU A 133 -3.40 22.38 -11.77
N ALA A 134 -4.58 22.74 -11.32
CA ALA A 134 -5.83 22.30 -11.92
C ALA A 134 -6.83 23.43 -12.09
N GLU A 135 -7.67 23.30 -13.11
CA GLU A 135 -8.79 24.21 -13.35
C GLU A 135 -9.70 24.24 -12.12
N LYS A 136 -10.07 25.44 -11.70
CA LYS A 136 -11.14 25.61 -10.71
C LYS A 136 -12.49 25.36 -11.39
N VAL A 137 -13.14 24.25 -11.04
CA VAL A 137 -14.46 23.88 -11.55
C VAL A 137 -15.54 24.16 -10.48
N SER A 138 -16.74 24.49 -10.93
CA SER A 138 -17.89 24.74 -10.06
C SER A 138 -18.62 23.43 -9.81
N ILE A 139 -18.31 22.77 -8.70
CA ILE A 139 -18.92 21.47 -8.30
C ILE A 139 -20.29 21.71 -7.65
N THR A 140 -21.30 21.00 -8.09
CA THR A 140 -22.66 21.00 -7.53
C THR A 140 -22.94 19.78 -6.66
N THR A 141 -22.41 18.61 -7.03
CA THR A 141 -22.51 17.38 -6.24
C THR A 141 -21.22 16.59 -6.31
N GLU A 142 -20.87 15.96 -5.20
CA GLU A 142 -19.72 15.10 -5.06
C GLU A 142 -20.18 13.67 -4.73
N LYS A 143 -19.66 12.69 -5.45
CA LYS A 143 -19.97 11.28 -5.27
C LYS A 143 -18.67 10.48 -5.13
N TYR A 144 -18.79 9.33 -4.48
CA TYR A 144 -17.66 8.38 -4.37
C TYR A 144 -17.85 7.26 -5.38
N PHE A 145 -16.75 6.86 -6.04
CA PHE A 145 -16.71 5.70 -6.90
C PHE A 145 -15.38 4.97 -6.79
N ALA A 146 -15.39 3.64 -6.75
CA ALA A 146 -14.18 2.84 -6.78
C ALA A 146 -14.41 1.52 -7.54
N ILE A 147 -13.31 0.94 -8.03
CA ILE A 147 -13.22 -0.42 -8.56
C ILE A 147 -12.10 -1.13 -7.83
N LEU A 148 -12.37 -2.32 -7.32
CA LEU A 148 -11.36 -3.16 -6.69
C LEU A 148 -11.59 -4.64 -7.00
N MET A 149 -10.54 -5.45 -6.86
CA MET A 149 -10.67 -6.91 -6.91
C MET A 149 -11.23 -7.40 -5.58
N ASP A 150 -12.39 -8.05 -5.62
CA ASP A 150 -13.06 -8.57 -4.44
C ASP A 150 -13.11 -10.11 -4.45
N ARG A 151 -12.58 -10.72 -3.39
CA ARG A 151 -12.59 -12.19 -3.25
C ARG A 151 -14.00 -12.73 -3.03
N GLY A 152 -14.86 -11.96 -2.38
CA GLY A 152 -16.23 -12.38 -2.06
C GLY A 152 -17.10 -12.52 -3.30
N SER A 153 -16.95 -11.61 -4.27
CA SER A 153 -17.63 -11.65 -5.56
C SER A 153 -16.88 -12.42 -6.65
N GLY A 154 -15.62 -12.82 -6.37
CA GLY A 154 -14.80 -13.58 -7.33
C GLY A 154 -14.29 -12.79 -8.52
N GLY A 155 -14.33 -11.45 -8.46
CA GLY A 155 -13.94 -10.59 -9.58
C GLY A 155 -13.91 -9.10 -9.22
N PRO A 156 -13.96 -8.22 -10.25
CA PRO A 156 -14.05 -6.79 -10.02
C PRO A 156 -15.38 -6.42 -9.34
N LEU A 157 -15.29 -5.53 -8.34
CA LEU A 157 -16.43 -4.97 -7.63
C LEU A 157 -16.45 -3.46 -7.84
N LEU A 158 -17.56 -2.94 -8.35
CA LEU A 158 -17.83 -1.52 -8.38
C LEU A 158 -18.41 -1.11 -7.03
N ILE A 159 -17.85 -0.06 -6.45
CA ILE A 159 -18.33 0.52 -5.20
C ILE A 159 -18.70 1.97 -5.47
N GLY A 160 -19.85 2.40 -4.97
CA GLY A 160 -20.31 3.77 -5.12
C GLY A 160 -21.01 4.30 -3.89
N SER A 161 -21.08 5.62 -3.78
CA SER A 161 -21.93 6.33 -2.80
C SER A 161 -22.50 7.60 -3.41
N LYS A 162 -23.69 7.98 -2.96
CA LYS A 162 -24.35 9.24 -3.34
C LYS A 162 -23.60 10.47 -2.82
N THR A 163 -22.74 10.28 -1.83
CA THR A 163 -21.91 11.32 -1.22
C THR A 163 -20.43 10.99 -1.43
N GLY A 164 -19.64 12.00 -1.67
CA GLY A 164 -18.17 11.94 -1.83
C GLY A 164 -17.50 13.11 -1.11
N GLY A 165 -16.22 13.34 -1.41
CA GLY A 165 -15.44 14.41 -0.78
C GLY A 165 -14.97 14.12 0.65
N THR A 166 -15.44 13.02 1.25
CA THR A 166 -15.06 12.52 2.58
C THR A 166 -14.61 11.07 2.52
N SER A 167 -14.04 10.54 3.62
CA SER A 167 -13.61 9.15 3.71
C SER A 167 -14.80 8.20 3.53
N ILE A 168 -14.63 7.17 2.69
CA ILE A 168 -15.66 6.15 2.48
C ILE A 168 -15.89 5.31 3.74
N GLU A 169 -14.86 5.16 4.56
CA GLU A 169 -14.94 4.46 5.84
C GLU A 169 -15.86 5.21 6.82
N ASP A 170 -15.78 6.54 6.84
CA ASP A 170 -16.65 7.38 7.68
C ASP A 170 -18.11 7.30 7.20
N ILE A 171 -18.33 7.29 5.88
CA ILE A 171 -19.65 7.11 5.28
C ILE A 171 -20.21 5.72 5.67
N ALA A 172 -19.42 4.66 5.51
CA ALA A 172 -19.82 3.30 5.84
C ALA A 172 -20.08 3.10 7.34
N ALA A 173 -19.32 3.78 8.20
CA ALA A 173 -19.51 3.73 9.65
C ALA A 173 -20.79 4.45 10.09
N ALA A 174 -21.14 5.56 9.42
CA ALA A 174 -22.37 6.32 9.69
C ALA A 174 -23.62 5.60 9.17
N ASP A 175 -23.56 5.08 7.93
CA ASP A 175 -24.64 4.33 7.29
C ASP A 175 -24.08 3.28 6.34
N PRO A 176 -23.99 2.00 6.75
CA PRO A 176 -23.53 0.92 5.88
C PRO A 176 -24.38 0.74 4.60
N THR A 177 -25.64 1.18 4.59
CA THR A 177 -26.54 1.07 3.43
C THR A 177 -26.27 2.14 2.37
N ALA A 178 -25.50 3.18 2.70
CA ALA A 178 -25.05 4.20 1.75
C ALA A 178 -24.02 3.67 0.74
N ILE A 179 -23.45 2.49 1.02
CA ILE A 179 -22.43 1.86 0.15
C ILE A 179 -23.10 0.95 -0.88
N ILE A 180 -23.04 1.37 -2.12
CA ILE A 180 -23.56 0.63 -3.28
C ILE A 180 -22.48 -0.32 -3.76
N LYS A 181 -22.85 -1.57 -4.04
CA LYS A 181 -21.94 -2.61 -4.55
C LYS A 181 -22.56 -3.29 -5.76
N VAL A 182 -21.82 -3.29 -6.87
CA VAL A 182 -22.21 -3.96 -8.10
C VAL A 182 -21.07 -4.85 -8.56
N PRO A 183 -21.17 -6.19 -8.41
CA PRO A 183 -20.16 -7.10 -8.90
C PRO A 183 -20.17 -7.15 -10.42
N VAL A 184 -18.99 -7.35 -11.02
CA VAL A 184 -18.82 -7.50 -12.46
C VAL A 184 -18.23 -8.88 -12.75
N ASP A 185 -18.84 -9.64 -13.65
CA ASP A 185 -18.26 -10.88 -14.13
C ASP A 185 -17.00 -10.57 -14.93
N ILE A 186 -15.87 -11.15 -14.52
CA ILE A 186 -14.56 -10.89 -15.15
C ILE A 186 -14.50 -11.40 -16.58
N MET A 187 -15.29 -12.42 -16.94
CA MET A 187 -15.31 -13.01 -18.27
C MET A 187 -16.19 -12.22 -19.25
N GLU A 188 -17.28 -11.63 -18.76
CA GLU A 188 -18.19 -10.81 -19.57
C GLU A 188 -17.76 -9.33 -19.61
N GLY A 189 -17.10 -8.87 -18.54
CA GLY A 189 -16.75 -7.48 -18.34
C GLY A 189 -17.95 -6.61 -17.92
N ILE A 190 -17.74 -5.29 -17.92
CA ILE A 190 -18.81 -4.36 -17.55
C ILE A 190 -19.82 -4.22 -18.69
N THR A 191 -21.10 -4.46 -18.39
CA THR A 191 -22.19 -4.22 -19.33
C THR A 191 -22.71 -2.78 -19.20
N THR A 192 -23.39 -2.30 -20.25
CA THR A 192 -24.04 -0.98 -20.23
C THR A 192 -25.09 -0.90 -19.11
N GLU A 193 -25.79 -2.01 -18.87
CA GLU A 193 -26.80 -2.13 -17.81
C GLU A 193 -26.16 -1.99 -16.42
N ALA A 194 -25.05 -2.67 -16.17
CA ALA A 194 -24.34 -2.60 -14.90
C ALA A 194 -23.79 -1.18 -14.63
N ALA A 195 -23.20 -0.54 -15.65
CA ALA A 195 -22.72 0.84 -15.54
C ALA A 195 -23.86 1.83 -15.29
N THR A 196 -24.99 1.67 -16.02
CA THR A 196 -26.19 2.50 -15.85
C THR A 196 -26.84 2.28 -14.49
N LEU A 197 -26.90 1.03 -14.01
CA LEU A 197 -27.41 0.69 -12.68
C LEU A 197 -26.59 1.38 -11.61
N MET A 198 -25.24 1.29 -11.68
CA MET A 198 -24.35 1.96 -10.73
C MET A 198 -24.57 3.47 -10.74
N ALA A 199 -24.58 4.12 -11.91
CA ALA A 199 -24.82 5.55 -12.03
C ALA A 199 -26.18 5.96 -11.43
N THR A 200 -27.25 5.21 -11.70
CA THR A 200 -28.56 5.47 -11.16
C THR A 200 -28.61 5.33 -9.64
N GLN A 201 -28.02 4.27 -9.10
CA GLN A 201 -27.96 4.06 -7.64
C GLN A 201 -27.13 5.12 -6.92
N MET A 202 -26.08 5.64 -7.59
CA MET A 202 -25.30 6.78 -7.10
C MET A 202 -26.11 8.11 -7.16
N GLY A 203 -27.34 8.08 -7.69
CA GLY A 203 -28.25 9.23 -7.70
C GLY A 203 -28.01 10.20 -8.87
N TYR A 204 -27.40 9.75 -9.98
CA TYR A 204 -27.41 10.50 -11.23
C TYR A 204 -28.77 10.40 -11.90
N THR A 205 -29.19 11.46 -12.59
CA THR A 205 -30.49 11.53 -13.28
C THR A 205 -30.35 12.11 -14.68
N GLY A 206 -31.29 11.76 -15.58
CA GLY A 206 -31.33 12.33 -16.92
C GLY A 206 -30.04 12.14 -17.72
N ALA A 207 -29.54 13.20 -18.32
CA ALA A 207 -28.31 13.18 -19.15
C ALA A 207 -27.04 12.86 -18.35
N GLU A 208 -27.01 13.20 -17.05
CA GLU A 208 -25.87 12.89 -16.18
C GLU A 208 -25.69 11.37 -15.99
N THR A 209 -26.78 10.59 -15.97
CA THR A 209 -26.72 9.13 -15.85
C THR A 209 -25.96 8.51 -17.02
N ALA A 210 -26.20 8.95 -18.25
CA ALA A 210 -25.52 8.45 -19.43
C ALA A 210 -24.02 8.84 -19.43
N GLN A 211 -23.70 10.07 -19.00
CA GLN A 211 -22.32 10.52 -18.86
C GLN A 211 -21.58 9.70 -17.80
N ALA A 212 -22.17 9.55 -16.61
CA ALA A 212 -21.59 8.77 -15.52
C ALA A 212 -21.41 7.29 -15.91
N ALA A 213 -22.39 6.67 -16.58
CA ALA A 213 -22.28 5.29 -17.06
C ALA A 213 -21.14 5.13 -18.08
N THR A 214 -20.99 6.06 -19.02
CA THR A 214 -19.87 6.07 -19.97
C THR A 214 -18.54 6.20 -19.24
N LEU A 215 -18.45 7.08 -18.27
CA LEU A 215 -17.26 7.34 -17.47
C LEU A 215 -16.90 6.09 -16.65
N ILE A 216 -17.85 5.45 -15.98
CA ILE A 216 -17.68 4.19 -15.24
C ILE A 216 -17.17 3.08 -16.17
N THR A 217 -17.74 2.96 -17.38
CA THR A 217 -17.29 1.98 -18.38
C THR A 217 -15.85 2.24 -18.81
N ASN A 218 -15.45 3.49 -19.03
CA ASN A 218 -14.08 3.83 -19.39
C ASN A 218 -13.09 3.62 -18.23
N LEU A 219 -13.48 3.94 -17.00
CA LEU A 219 -12.68 3.62 -15.79
C LEU A 219 -12.50 2.11 -15.61
N TYR A 220 -13.53 1.31 -15.91
CA TYR A 220 -13.41 -0.15 -15.89
C TYR A 220 -12.41 -0.65 -16.94
N LYS A 221 -12.40 -0.07 -18.16
CA LYS A 221 -11.39 -0.40 -19.17
C LYS A 221 -9.97 -0.07 -18.68
N VAL A 222 -9.77 1.10 -18.07
CA VAL A 222 -8.49 1.43 -17.42
C VAL A 222 -8.12 0.35 -16.39
N PHE A 223 -9.08 -0.03 -15.53
CA PHE A 223 -8.86 -1.01 -14.47
C PHE A 223 -8.36 -2.36 -15.02
N ILE A 224 -8.96 -2.87 -16.08
CA ILE A 224 -8.61 -4.15 -16.68
C ILE A 224 -7.36 -4.04 -17.56
N GLU A 225 -7.30 -3.08 -18.49
CA GLU A 225 -6.24 -2.99 -19.49
C GLU A 225 -4.90 -2.52 -18.92
N ARG A 226 -4.93 -1.84 -17.76
CA ARG A 226 -3.73 -1.36 -17.07
C ARG A 226 -3.38 -2.18 -15.81
N ASP A 227 -4.00 -3.36 -15.65
CA ASP A 227 -3.74 -4.24 -14.50
C ASP A 227 -3.86 -3.53 -13.15
N CYS A 228 -4.91 -2.74 -12.98
CA CYS A 228 -5.16 -2.08 -11.71
C CYS A 228 -5.66 -3.10 -10.66
N THR A 229 -5.25 -2.91 -9.43
CA THR A 229 -5.75 -3.65 -8.26
C THR A 229 -6.81 -2.86 -7.51
N MET A 230 -6.71 -1.54 -7.60
CA MET A 230 -7.64 -0.57 -7.03
C MET A 230 -7.66 0.69 -7.90
N LEU A 231 -8.84 1.22 -8.09
CA LEU A 231 -9.07 2.52 -8.70
C LEU A 231 -10.12 3.23 -7.85
N GLU A 232 -9.77 4.36 -7.25
CA GLU A 232 -10.65 5.15 -6.37
C GLU A 232 -10.78 6.56 -6.92
N ILE A 233 -12.01 7.04 -7.01
CA ILE A 233 -12.38 8.39 -7.44
C ILE A 233 -13.12 9.07 -6.30
N ASN A 234 -12.56 10.15 -5.78
CA ASN A 234 -13.18 10.87 -4.67
C ASN A 234 -12.78 12.36 -4.64
N PRO A 235 -13.57 13.26 -5.29
CA PRO A 235 -14.92 13.01 -5.79
C PRO A 235 -15.01 12.71 -7.30
N LEU A 236 -16.04 11.95 -7.66
CA LEU A 236 -16.65 11.98 -9.00
C LEU A 236 -17.70 13.09 -8.98
N ALA A 237 -17.42 14.22 -9.62
CA ALA A 237 -18.13 15.46 -9.43
C ALA A 237 -19.07 15.78 -10.59
N THR A 238 -20.29 16.23 -10.30
CA THR A 238 -21.15 16.94 -11.25
C THR A 238 -20.85 18.43 -11.15
N LEU A 239 -20.69 19.07 -12.29
CA LEU A 239 -20.42 20.50 -12.38
C LEU A 239 -21.69 21.30 -12.68
N ALA A 240 -21.64 22.62 -12.42
CA ALA A 240 -22.75 23.52 -12.71
C ALA A 240 -23.13 23.60 -14.20
N ASP A 241 -22.23 23.24 -15.10
CA ASP A 241 -22.47 23.15 -16.55
C ASP A 241 -22.99 21.78 -16.99
N GLY A 242 -23.27 20.85 -16.05
CA GLY A 242 -23.80 19.52 -16.31
C GLY A 242 -22.77 18.47 -16.71
N ARG A 243 -21.47 18.80 -16.75
CA ARG A 243 -20.42 17.78 -16.96
C ARG A 243 -20.21 16.93 -15.71
N VAL A 244 -19.88 15.66 -15.92
CA VAL A 244 -19.41 14.76 -14.85
C VAL A 244 -17.92 14.51 -15.03
N LEU A 245 -17.10 14.84 -14.04
CA LEU A 245 -15.63 14.76 -14.11
C LEU A 245 -15.04 14.02 -12.90
N VAL A 246 -13.87 13.40 -13.13
CA VAL A 246 -13.00 12.86 -12.08
C VAL A 246 -12.13 13.97 -11.52
N CYS A 247 -12.37 14.40 -10.30
CA CYS A 247 -11.66 15.55 -9.70
C CYS A 247 -10.48 15.16 -8.81
N ASP A 248 -10.48 13.97 -8.24
CA ASP A 248 -9.33 13.37 -7.52
C ASP A 248 -9.38 11.86 -7.68
N SER A 249 -8.21 11.22 -7.68
CA SER A 249 -8.09 9.79 -7.94
C SER A 249 -6.89 9.16 -7.24
N LYS A 250 -7.04 7.90 -6.86
CA LYS A 250 -5.95 7.00 -6.48
C LYS A 250 -6.03 5.74 -7.32
N VAL A 251 -4.91 5.31 -7.87
CA VAL A 251 -4.82 4.10 -8.67
C VAL A 251 -3.63 3.27 -8.19
N GLY A 252 -3.90 2.00 -7.86
CA GLY A 252 -2.89 1.00 -7.55
C GLY A 252 -2.81 -0.04 -8.66
N PHE A 253 -1.62 -0.45 -9.04
CA PHE A 253 -1.34 -1.39 -10.12
C PHE A 253 -0.76 -2.68 -9.57
N ASP A 254 -1.00 -3.79 -10.24
CA ASP A 254 -0.42 -5.08 -9.87
C ASP A 254 1.08 -5.11 -10.20
N ASP A 255 1.93 -5.21 -9.18
CA ASP A 255 3.38 -5.29 -9.36
C ASP A 255 3.80 -6.49 -10.23
N ASN A 256 3.01 -7.57 -10.28
CA ASN A 256 3.25 -8.70 -11.16
C ASN A 256 3.02 -8.38 -12.65
N ALA A 257 2.38 -7.26 -12.97
CA ALA A 257 2.18 -6.80 -14.34
C ALA A 257 3.33 -5.91 -14.87
N GLU A 258 4.37 -5.62 -14.10
CA GLU A 258 5.49 -4.75 -14.49
C GLU A 258 6.07 -5.12 -15.86
N PHE A 259 6.17 -6.41 -16.16
CA PHE A 259 6.75 -6.89 -17.42
C PHE A 259 5.97 -6.45 -18.67
N ARG A 260 4.65 -6.19 -18.55
CA ARG A 260 3.77 -5.75 -19.64
C ARG A 260 3.28 -4.30 -19.52
N GLN A 261 3.40 -3.67 -18.34
CA GLN A 261 3.01 -2.28 -18.07
C GLN A 261 4.25 -1.39 -17.84
N LYS A 262 5.29 -1.54 -18.66
CA LYS A 262 6.58 -0.86 -18.50
C LYS A 262 6.46 0.67 -18.47
N ASP A 263 5.56 1.25 -19.26
CA ASP A 263 5.28 2.68 -19.32
C ASP A 263 4.69 3.22 -18.01
N ILE A 264 3.90 2.41 -17.30
CA ILE A 264 3.33 2.74 -15.99
C ILE A 264 4.42 2.63 -14.92
N PHE A 265 5.16 1.52 -14.88
CA PHE A 265 6.18 1.27 -13.87
C PHE A 265 7.39 2.21 -13.98
N ALA A 266 7.67 2.73 -15.18
CA ALA A 266 8.68 3.79 -15.38
C ALA A 266 8.31 5.13 -14.69
N GLN A 267 7.04 5.32 -14.28
CA GLN A 267 6.57 6.52 -13.59
C GLN A 267 6.62 6.39 -12.05
N ARG A 268 7.16 5.29 -11.52
CA ARG A 268 7.29 5.03 -10.09
C ARG A 268 8.12 6.13 -9.42
N ASP A 269 7.58 6.73 -8.37
CA ASP A 269 8.29 7.72 -7.54
C ASP A 269 8.81 7.08 -6.26
N THR A 270 10.07 6.63 -6.30
CA THR A 270 10.73 5.99 -5.16
C THR A 270 10.93 6.92 -3.97
N ALA A 271 10.92 8.25 -4.16
CA ALA A 271 10.98 9.20 -3.05
C ALA A 271 9.72 9.16 -2.15
N GLN A 272 8.62 8.63 -2.67
CA GLN A 272 7.38 8.41 -1.92
C GLN A 272 7.33 7.07 -1.16
N GLU A 273 8.33 6.21 -1.35
CA GLU A 273 8.37 4.87 -0.76
C GLU A 273 9.28 4.81 0.47
N ASN A 274 9.28 3.68 1.15
CA ASN A 274 10.24 3.44 2.22
C ASN A 274 11.62 3.15 1.61
N PRO A 275 12.67 3.92 1.96
CA PRO A 275 14.00 3.73 1.36
C PRO A 275 14.55 2.31 1.51
N ILE A 276 14.27 1.67 2.64
CA ILE A 276 14.73 0.29 2.91
C ILE A 276 14.04 -0.71 1.98
N GLU A 277 12.75 -0.51 1.68
CA GLU A 277 12.01 -1.38 0.74
C GLU A 277 12.46 -1.14 -0.71
N VAL A 278 12.80 0.10 -1.05
CA VAL A 278 13.41 0.43 -2.35
C VAL A 278 14.77 -0.25 -2.50
N GLU A 279 15.61 -0.23 -1.45
CA GLU A 279 16.89 -0.93 -1.43
C GLU A 279 16.70 -2.45 -1.55
N ALA A 280 15.80 -3.04 -0.78
CA ALA A 280 15.49 -4.47 -0.81
C ALA A 280 15.08 -4.95 -2.22
N LYS A 281 14.30 -4.16 -2.93
CA LYS A 281 13.84 -4.49 -4.30
C LYS A 281 15.01 -4.59 -5.30
N GLN A 282 16.13 -3.89 -5.09
CA GLN A 282 17.31 -3.99 -5.96
C GLN A 282 17.96 -5.37 -5.90
N PHE A 283 17.72 -6.13 -4.81
CA PHE A 283 18.22 -7.48 -4.60
C PHE A 283 17.14 -8.56 -4.75
N ASP A 284 16.01 -8.21 -5.37
CA ASP A 284 14.87 -9.13 -5.53
C ASP A 284 14.29 -9.66 -4.19
N LEU A 285 14.50 -8.90 -3.11
CA LEU A 285 13.97 -9.21 -1.80
C LEU A 285 12.58 -8.61 -1.63
N ASN A 286 11.63 -9.44 -1.24
CA ASN A 286 10.30 -8.98 -0.85
C ASN A 286 10.29 -8.61 0.64
N TYR A 287 10.59 -7.35 0.94
CA TYR A 287 10.73 -6.82 2.29
C TYR A 287 9.62 -5.80 2.61
N ILE A 288 9.03 -5.92 3.80
CA ILE A 288 8.10 -4.93 4.36
C ILE A 288 8.52 -4.66 5.80
N LYS A 289 8.78 -3.41 6.13
CA LYS A 289 9.11 -2.99 7.50
C LYS A 289 7.86 -3.02 8.39
N LEU A 290 8.02 -3.55 9.62
CA LEU A 290 7.03 -3.51 10.70
C LEU A 290 7.65 -2.92 11.97
N ASP A 291 6.85 -2.74 13.03
CA ASP A 291 7.28 -2.05 14.26
C ASP A 291 7.77 -3.00 15.37
N GLY A 292 8.09 -4.24 15.05
CA GLY A 292 8.46 -5.26 16.03
C GLY A 292 9.94 -5.31 16.36
N SER A 293 10.33 -6.35 17.14
CA SER A 293 11.70 -6.59 17.62
C SER A 293 12.33 -7.91 17.18
N VAL A 294 11.55 -8.82 16.59
CA VAL A 294 12.04 -10.09 16.04
C VAL A 294 12.07 -10.00 14.52
N ALA A 295 13.25 -9.91 13.94
CA ALA A 295 13.38 -9.91 12.49
C ALA A 295 13.16 -11.31 11.93
N CYS A 296 12.47 -11.40 10.80
CA CYS A 296 12.18 -12.62 10.07
C CYS A 296 12.96 -12.65 8.74
N MET A 297 13.56 -13.80 8.44
CA MET A 297 14.17 -14.09 7.14
C MET A 297 13.71 -15.48 6.72
N VAL A 298 12.88 -15.56 5.67
CA VAL A 298 12.14 -16.77 5.33
C VAL A 298 12.15 -16.97 3.82
N ASN A 299 12.18 -18.20 3.36
CA ASN A 299 12.00 -18.51 1.94
C ASN A 299 10.56 -18.93 1.66
N GLY A 300 9.85 -18.09 0.90
CA GLY A 300 8.46 -18.27 0.52
C GLY A 300 7.48 -17.46 1.38
N ALA A 301 6.64 -16.68 0.72
CA ALA A 301 5.71 -15.74 1.34
C ALA A 301 4.72 -16.41 2.32
N GLY A 302 4.25 -17.63 2.01
CA GLY A 302 3.34 -18.38 2.90
C GLY A 302 4.02 -18.77 4.22
N LEU A 303 5.27 -19.23 4.18
CA LEU A 303 6.05 -19.54 5.37
C LEU A 303 6.40 -18.26 6.15
N ALA A 304 6.66 -17.15 5.46
CA ALA A 304 6.91 -15.86 6.11
C ALA A 304 5.69 -15.38 6.91
N MET A 305 4.50 -15.44 6.32
CA MET A 305 3.24 -15.12 7.03
C MET A 305 3.03 -16.02 8.24
N SER A 306 3.17 -17.34 8.07
CA SER A 306 3.03 -18.31 9.18
C SER A 306 4.06 -18.10 10.28
N THR A 307 5.28 -17.67 9.92
CA THR A 307 6.33 -17.33 10.89
C THR A 307 5.94 -16.12 11.73
N MET A 308 5.44 -15.07 11.10
CA MET A 308 4.97 -13.87 11.80
C MET A 308 3.77 -14.17 12.71
N ASP A 309 2.81 -14.97 12.25
CA ASP A 309 1.64 -15.38 13.04
C ASP A 309 2.08 -16.19 14.28
N LEU A 310 3.00 -17.13 14.11
CA LEU A 310 3.53 -17.92 15.22
C LEU A 310 4.29 -17.05 16.23
N LEU A 311 5.17 -16.15 15.77
CA LEU A 311 5.87 -15.20 16.66
C LEU A 311 4.87 -14.37 17.46
N SER A 312 3.84 -13.83 16.81
CA SER A 312 2.79 -13.03 17.46
C SER A 312 2.00 -13.85 18.48
N SER A 313 1.65 -15.11 18.16
CA SER A 313 0.95 -16.01 19.09
C SER A 313 1.75 -16.36 20.33
N LEU A 314 3.08 -16.30 20.24
CA LEU A 314 4.02 -16.54 21.33
C LEU A 314 4.36 -15.25 22.13
N GLY A 315 3.68 -14.14 21.85
CA GLY A 315 3.90 -12.86 22.51
C GLY A 315 5.07 -12.04 21.96
N GLY A 316 5.67 -12.47 20.86
CA GLY A 316 6.69 -11.72 20.14
C GLY A 316 6.08 -10.68 19.17
N SER A 317 6.90 -9.78 18.69
CA SER A 317 6.49 -8.75 17.72
C SER A 317 7.40 -8.81 16.49
N PRO A 318 6.91 -9.22 15.32
CA PRO A 318 7.68 -9.27 14.08
C PRO A 318 8.14 -7.87 13.66
N ALA A 319 9.44 -7.71 13.34
CA ALA A 319 10.04 -6.46 12.90
C ALA A 319 9.87 -6.21 11.38
N ASN A 320 9.66 -7.29 10.63
CA ASN A 320 9.51 -7.23 9.18
C ASN A 320 8.85 -8.48 8.63
N PHE A 321 8.26 -8.36 7.45
CA PHE A 321 8.09 -9.46 6.51
C PHE A 321 9.32 -9.50 5.60
N LEU A 322 9.89 -10.67 5.35
CA LEU A 322 10.96 -10.84 4.38
C LEU A 322 10.90 -12.24 3.77
N ASP A 323 10.64 -12.29 2.47
CA ASP A 323 10.78 -13.47 1.64
C ASP A 323 12.05 -13.33 0.79
N VAL A 324 13.03 -14.20 1.04
CA VAL A 324 14.30 -14.21 0.31
C VAL A 324 14.25 -15.04 -0.99
N GLY A 325 13.06 -15.55 -1.34
CA GLY A 325 12.84 -16.35 -2.53
C GLY A 325 13.44 -17.77 -2.48
N GLY A 326 13.25 -18.51 -3.56
CA GLY A 326 13.74 -19.88 -3.70
C GLY A 326 15.21 -20.01 -4.14
N ALA A 327 15.80 -18.95 -4.70
CA ALA A 327 17.16 -18.95 -5.25
C ALA A 327 18.11 -18.05 -4.43
N SER A 328 18.05 -18.17 -3.09
CA SER A 328 18.85 -17.33 -2.16
C SER A 328 20.36 -17.44 -2.46
N THR A 329 20.94 -16.37 -2.99
CA THR A 329 22.37 -16.25 -3.27
C THR A 329 23.10 -15.63 -2.05
N VAL A 330 24.44 -15.69 -2.06
CA VAL A 330 25.26 -14.98 -1.06
C VAL A 330 24.96 -13.47 -1.08
N GLU A 331 24.74 -12.90 -2.25
CA GLU A 331 24.45 -11.47 -2.43
C GLU A 331 23.11 -11.10 -1.81
N THR A 332 22.02 -11.83 -2.13
CA THR A 332 20.69 -11.60 -1.56
C THR A 332 20.65 -11.79 -0.05
N MET A 333 21.33 -12.82 0.47
CA MET A 333 21.42 -13.06 1.92
C MET A 333 22.21 -11.95 2.63
N THR A 334 23.31 -11.49 2.02
CA THR A 334 24.11 -10.37 2.58
C THR A 334 23.28 -9.08 2.61
N ALA A 335 22.55 -8.76 1.55
CA ALA A 335 21.65 -7.61 1.51
C ALA A 335 20.55 -7.72 2.57
N ALA A 336 19.93 -8.89 2.69
CA ALA A 336 18.91 -9.16 3.70
C ALA A 336 19.44 -8.93 5.14
N PHE A 337 20.61 -9.44 5.48
CA PHE A 337 21.22 -9.19 6.78
C PHE A 337 21.57 -7.71 6.99
N LYS A 338 22.12 -7.01 6.00
CA LYS A 338 22.41 -5.57 6.09
C LYS A 338 21.14 -4.77 6.39
N ILE A 339 20.06 -5.05 5.67
CA ILE A 339 18.76 -4.39 5.86
C ILE A 339 18.22 -4.64 7.27
N ILE A 340 18.21 -5.89 7.74
CA ILE A 340 17.76 -6.25 9.09
C ILE A 340 18.62 -5.58 10.16
N MET A 341 19.94 -5.61 10.00
CA MET A 341 20.87 -5.03 10.96
C MET A 341 20.80 -3.50 11.02
N GLY A 342 20.36 -2.85 9.95
CA GLY A 342 20.11 -1.42 9.89
C GLY A 342 18.89 -0.97 10.72
N ASP A 343 18.00 -1.87 11.12
CA ASP A 343 16.85 -1.52 11.95
C ASP A 343 17.22 -1.55 13.45
N PRO A 344 17.21 -0.39 14.14
CA PRO A 344 17.57 -0.31 15.56
C PRO A 344 16.57 -1.04 16.48
N ASN A 345 15.35 -1.28 16.04
CA ASN A 345 14.32 -1.97 16.82
C ASN A 345 14.55 -3.49 16.88
N VAL A 346 15.29 -4.05 15.93
CA VAL A 346 15.59 -5.48 15.87
C VAL A 346 16.51 -5.87 17.03
N LYS A 347 16.06 -6.87 17.81
CA LYS A 347 16.81 -7.45 18.93
C LYS A 347 17.22 -8.90 18.69
N SER A 348 16.49 -9.64 17.89
CA SER A 348 16.82 -11.00 17.47
C SER A 348 16.45 -11.24 16.02
N ILE A 349 17.10 -12.23 15.38
CA ILE A 349 16.84 -12.61 13.98
C ILE A 349 16.41 -14.08 13.95
N PHE A 350 15.27 -14.35 13.31
CA PHE A 350 14.80 -15.69 13.08
C PHE A 350 14.88 -16.02 11.57
N VAL A 351 15.85 -16.83 11.20
CA VAL A 351 15.99 -17.40 9.85
C VAL A 351 15.22 -18.72 9.82
N ASN A 352 14.12 -18.77 9.06
CA ASN A 352 13.25 -19.95 8.97
C ASN A 352 13.18 -20.43 7.53
N ILE A 353 13.89 -21.50 7.22
CA ILE A 353 14.08 -22.02 5.86
C ILE A 353 13.44 -23.40 5.74
N PHE A 354 12.67 -23.56 4.66
CA PHE A 354 12.21 -24.86 4.20
C PHE A 354 12.87 -25.18 2.86
N GLY A 355 13.75 -26.18 2.87
CA GLY A 355 14.46 -26.66 1.68
C GLY A 355 13.53 -27.48 0.78
N GLY A 356 13.01 -26.81 -0.26
CA GLY A 356 12.25 -27.42 -1.34
C GLY A 356 13.08 -27.44 -2.62
N ILE A 357 12.77 -26.53 -3.55
CA ILE A 357 13.56 -26.30 -4.77
C ILE A 357 14.97 -25.83 -4.39
N ALA A 358 15.09 -24.89 -3.46
CA ALA A 358 16.37 -24.50 -2.87
C ALA A 358 16.74 -25.50 -1.75
N ARG A 359 17.95 -26.01 -1.80
CA ARG A 359 18.47 -26.98 -0.84
C ARG A 359 19.02 -26.28 0.40
N CYS A 360 18.84 -26.89 1.58
CA CYS A 360 19.30 -26.32 2.85
C CYS A 360 20.81 -26.09 2.91
N ASP A 361 21.64 -26.96 2.29
CA ASP A 361 23.10 -26.81 2.27
C ASP A 361 23.54 -25.57 1.48
N HIS A 362 22.89 -25.25 0.35
CA HIS A 362 23.17 -24.03 -0.41
C HIS A 362 22.76 -22.77 0.38
N ILE A 363 21.56 -22.78 0.96
CA ILE A 363 21.07 -21.64 1.76
C ILE A 363 21.93 -21.46 3.01
N ALA A 364 22.33 -22.55 3.70
CA ALA A 364 23.23 -22.48 4.86
C ALA A 364 24.55 -21.80 4.50
N THR A 365 25.13 -22.14 3.34
CA THR A 365 26.35 -21.51 2.83
C THR A 365 26.14 -20.00 2.62
N ALA A 366 25.02 -19.59 2.02
CA ALA A 366 24.69 -18.19 1.79
C ALA A 366 24.43 -17.44 3.12
N VAL A 367 23.76 -18.06 4.11
CA VAL A 367 23.56 -17.52 5.47
C VAL A 367 24.91 -17.27 6.14
N VAL A 368 25.79 -18.26 6.15
CA VAL A 368 27.14 -18.13 6.76
C VAL A 368 27.94 -17.01 6.11
N ALA A 369 27.91 -16.94 4.77
CA ALA A 369 28.59 -15.87 4.04
C ALA A 369 28.00 -14.48 4.36
N GLY A 370 26.67 -14.38 4.40
CA GLY A 370 25.96 -13.15 4.77
C GLY A 370 26.29 -12.67 6.19
N VAL A 371 26.28 -13.57 7.17
CA VAL A 371 26.69 -13.25 8.55
C VAL A 371 28.13 -12.74 8.61
N LYS A 372 29.06 -13.39 7.92
CA LYS A 372 30.47 -12.94 7.84
C LYS A 372 30.61 -11.58 7.17
N ALA A 373 29.82 -11.30 6.14
CA ALA A 373 29.86 -10.04 5.38
C ALA A 373 29.34 -8.83 6.20
N VAL A 374 28.49 -9.05 7.19
CA VAL A 374 27.99 -7.98 8.10
C VAL A 374 28.83 -7.83 9.38
N GLY A 375 29.99 -8.49 9.49
CA GLY A 375 30.91 -8.38 10.62
C GLY A 375 30.98 -9.61 11.54
N GLY A 376 30.31 -10.69 11.19
CA GLY A 376 30.38 -11.96 11.92
C GLY A 376 29.64 -11.93 13.26
N ASN A 377 30.07 -12.80 14.17
CA ASN A 377 29.44 -12.98 15.49
C ASN A 377 29.43 -11.73 16.38
N ASP A 378 30.40 -10.85 16.22
CA ASP A 378 30.54 -9.64 17.05
C ASP A 378 29.55 -8.53 16.63
N ALA A 379 29.11 -8.56 15.39
CA ALA A 379 28.20 -7.56 14.84
C ALA A 379 26.75 -8.03 14.76
N ILE A 380 26.53 -9.34 14.51
CA ILE A 380 25.18 -9.87 14.28
C ILE A 380 24.31 -9.87 15.55
N LYS A 381 23.05 -9.52 15.42
CA LYS A 381 22.07 -9.71 16.50
C LYS A 381 21.91 -11.19 16.84
N PRO A 382 21.43 -11.55 18.06
CA PRO A 382 21.16 -12.93 18.42
C PRO A 382 20.40 -13.68 17.33
N LEU A 383 20.96 -14.79 16.86
CA LEU A 383 20.52 -15.50 15.66
C LEU A 383 19.93 -16.85 16.00
N VAL A 384 18.74 -17.11 15.48
CA VAL A 384 18.07 -18.42 15.51
C VAL A 384 17.90 -18.89 14.08
N ILE A 385 18.33 -20.12 13.79
CA ILE A 385 18.20 -20.71 12.44
C ILE A 385 17.42 -22.02 12.54
N ARG A 386 16.33 -22.08 11.82
CA ARG A 386 15.57 -23.30 11.58
C ARG A 386 15.75 -23.71 10.12
N LEU A 387 16.23 -24.93 9.94
CA LEU A 387 16.30 -25.60 8.65
C LEU A 387 15.44 -26.85 8.66
N GLU A 388 14.71 -27.11 7.59
CA GLU A 388 13.88 -28.28 7.35
C GLU A 388 13.87 -28.59 5.85
N GLY A 389 13.69 -29.86 5.46
CA GLY A 389 13.54 -30.28 4.08
C GLY A 389 14.84 -30.82 3.46
N THR A 390 15.04 -30.59 2.16
CA THR A 390 16.12 -31.21 1.37
C THR A 390 17.51 -30.82 1.89
N ASN A 391 18.36 -31.81 2.21
CA ASN A 391 19.74 -31.64 2.68
C ASN A 391 19.86 -30.89 4.02
N VAL A 392 18.88 -31.07 4.92
CA VAL A 392 18.88 -30.39 6.22
C VAL A 392 20.08 -30.72 7.08
N GLU A 393 20.52 -31.99 7.14
CA GLU A 393 21.68 -32.43 7.94
C GLU A 393 22.97 -31.75 7.44
N ALA A 394 23.18 -31.72 6.11
CA ALA A 394 24.33 -31.05 5.49
C ALA A 394 24.31 -29.55 5.78
N GLY A 395 23.14 -28.90 5.67
CA GLY A 395 22.97 -27.49 5.99
C GLY A 395 23.28 -27.16 7.45
N MET A 396 22.77 -27.95 8.39
CA MET A 396 23.07 -27.80 9.81
C MET A 396 24.56 -27.99 10.11
N GLN A 397 25.20 -28.95 9.44
CA GLN A 397 26.64 -29.18 9.61
C GLN A 397 27.47 -28.00 9.12
N ILE A 398 27.14 -27.44 7.95
CA ILE A 398 27.80 -26.24 7.40
C ILE A 398 27.77 -25.09 8.40
N ILE A 399 26.60 -24.82 9.02
CA ILE A 399 26.50 -23.73 10.01
C ILE A 399 27.33 -24.04 11.25
N LYS A 400 27.29 -25.25 11.78
CA LYS A 400 28.12 -25.65 12.94
C LYS A 400 29.60 -25.48 12.68
N ASP A 401 30.07 -25.96 11.54
CA ASP A 401 31.49 -25.90 11.16
C ASP A 401 31.99 -24.48 10.84
N SER A 402 31.08 -23.59 10.51
CA SER A 402 31.39 -22.20 10.16
C SER A 402 31.83 -21.33 11.34
N GLY A 403 31.52 -21.74 12.56
CA GLY A 403 31.75 -20.95 13.79
C GLY A 403 30.72 -19.83 14.00
N VAL A 404 29.66 -19.75 13.20
CA VAL A 404 28.56 -18.78 13.42
C VAL A 404 27.81 -19.13 14.69
N ASN A 405 27.71 -18.15 15.60
CA ASN A 405 26.98 -18.30 16.86
C ASN A 405 25.46 -18.17 16.61
N ALA A 406 24.79 -19.30 16.48
CA ALA A 406 23.33 -19.34 16.25
C ALA A 406 22.70 -20.49 17.04
N PHE A 407 21.48 -20.29 17.51
CA PHE A 407 20.65 -21.39 18.00
C PHE A 407 20.08 -22.15 16.79
N LEU A 408 20.43 -23.44 16.68
CA LEU A 408 20.00 -24.28 15.56
C LEU A 408 18.90 -25.23 15.96
N THR A 409 17.87 -25.35 15.12
CA THR A 409 16.78 -26.31 15.31
C THR A 409 16.16 -26.71 13.98
N ASN A 410 15.46 -27.85 13.92
CA ASN A 410 14.54 -28.21 12.84
C ASN A 410 13.08 -28.01 13.24
N ASP A 411 12.78 -27.80 14.53
CA ASP A 411 11.43 -27.57 15.03
C ASP A 411 11.04 -26.08 14.93
N PHE A 412 9.93 -25.82 14.26
CA PHE A 412 9.44 -24.48 13.98
C PHE A 412 9.06 -23.72 15.26
N THR A 413 8.30 -24.39 16.16
CA THR A 413 7.83 -23.78 17.40
C THR A 413 8.99 -23.48 18.36
N THR A 414 9.94 -24.39 18.47
CA THR A 414 11.15 -24.22 19.30
C THR A 414 11.99 -23.03 18.80
N GLY A 415 12.17 -22.90 17.46
CA GLY A 415 12.88 -21.78 16.88
C GLY A 415 12.18 -20.45 17.15
N ALA A 416 10.88 -20.36 16.92
CA ALA A 416 10.09 -19.17 17.18
C ALA A 416 10.13 -18.75 18.66
N LYS A 417 9.92 -19.69 19.59
CA LYS A 417 10.04 -19.43 21.05
C LYS A 417 11.40 -18.86 21.42
N LYS A 418 12.47 -19.46 20.90
CA LYS A 418 13.84 -19.00 21.19
C LYS A 418 14.09 -17.60 20.64
N ALA A 419 13.60 -17.27 19.44
CA ALA A 419 13.73 -15.94 18.86
C ALA A 419 12.99 -14.88 19.71
N VAL A 420 11.80 -15.17 20.21
CA VAL A 420 11.04 -14.28 21.10
C VAL A 420 11.74 -14.11 22.44
N GLU A 421 12.27 -15.18 23.03
CA GLU A 421 13.06 -15.14 24.26
C GLU A 421 14.27 -14.19 24.13
N LEU A 422 15.04 -14.35 23.04
CA LEU A 422 16.24 -13.54 22.78
C LEU A 422 15.91 -12.07 22.47
N ALA A 423 14.73 -11.77 21.96
CA ALA A 423 14.29 -10.40 21.76
C ALA A 423 13.79 -9.71 23.03
N SER A 424 13.47 -10.49 24.06
CA SER A 424 12.94 -10.01 25.34
C SER A 424 14.03 -9.82 26.40
N ALA A 425 15.23 -10.38 26.16
CA ALA A 425 16.40 -10.25 27.01
C ALA A 425 17.14 -8.93 26.74
#